data_e128744671fb75b45a6c8793b618f336
#
_entry.id   e128744671fb75b45a6c8793b618f336
#
_cell.length_a   1.000
_cell.length_b   1.000
_cell.length_c   1.000
_cell.angle_alpha   90.00
_cell.angle_beta   90.00
_cell.angle_gamma   90.00
#
_symmetry.space_group_name_H-M   'P 1'
#
loop_
_entity.id
_entity.type
_entity.pdbx_description
1 polymer ?
#
loop_
_entity_poly.entity_id
_entity_poly.type
_entity_poly.pdbx_seq_one_letter_code
_entity_poly.pdbx_strand_id
1 'polypeptide(L)'
;MKRELTERGVTFDERAIDYGHQFRLGSGEVVNVYDSRKVHVAGKGTALRTELAELFGSTSPAAGSAATAGNVFVVNGHDAGAKDALEAMLRRWGLNPIILDQEAASGLTLIEKLDKSVADASYAVVLMTGDDLARIKGDTDAQLVPRARQNVVRELGIFLGRLGRAQLAILYERGVELPSDIHGVEYLPFEKKIEEKKLELAKAMANAGFDIDLKTV
;
A
#
# COMPACT_ATOMS: atom_id res chain seq x y z
N MET A 1 13.11 23.95 2.88
CA MET A 1 13.13 23.47 1.48
C MET A 1 13.63 24.53 0.51
N LYS A 2 12.89 25.60 0.18
CA LYS A 2 13.31 26.62 -0.79
C LYS A 2 14.72 27.14 -0.55
N ARG A 3 14.99 27.58 0.68
CA ARG A 3 16.31 28.12 1.06
C ARG A 3 17.42 27.10 0.79
N GLU A 4 17.22 25.85 1.16
CA GLU A 4 18.18 24.76 0.98
C GLU A 4 18.47 24.47 -0.50
N LEU A 5 17.41 24.42 -1.35
CA LEU A 5 17.56 24.22 -2.79
C LEU A 5 18.31 25.40 -3.43
N THR A 6 18.02 26.63 -3.00
CA THR A 6 18.70 27.85 -3.49
C THR A 6 20.16 27.90 -3.08
N GLU A 7 20.49 27.58 -1.82
CA GLU A 7 21.86 27.56 -1.31
C GLU A 7 22.73 26.51 -2.03
N ARG A 8 22.12 25.45 -2.55
CA ARG A 8 22.77 24.39 -3.35
C ARG A 8 22.80 24.68 -4.86
N GLY A 9 22.28 25.83 -5.29
CA GLY A 9 22.24 26.21 -6.70
C GLY A 9 21.32 25.32 -7.55
N VAL A 10 20.38 24.62 -6.95
CA VAL A 10 19.43 23.74 -7.66
C VAL A 10 18.28 24.58 -8.19
N THR A 11 18.09 24.55 -9.52
CA THR A 11 16.92 25.18 -10.17
C THR A 11 15.67 24.36 -9.93
N PHE A 12 14.55 25.02 -9.62
CA PHE A 12 13.29 24.36 -9.37
C PHE A 12 12.10 25.23 -9.77
N ASP A 13 11.01 24.58 -10.14
CA ASP A 13 9.68 25.16 -10.26
C ASP A 13 8.83 24.76 -9.05
N GLU A 14 8.15 25.72 -8.44
CA GLU A 14 7.27 25.48 -7.31
C GLU A 14 5.81 25.55 -7.72
N ARG A 15 5.02 24.59 -7.25
CA ARG A 15 3.57 24.55 -7.43
C ARG A 15 2.89 24.22 -6.11
N ALA A 16 1.84 24.94 -5.77
CA ALA A 16 0.94 24.55 -4.68
C ALA A 16 0.20 23.26 -5.06
N ILE A 17 0.11 22.35 -4.12
CA ILE A 17 -0.67 21.10 -4.21
C ILE A 17 -1.59 21.02 -2.99
N ASP A 18 -2.57 20.14 -3.03
CA ASP A 18 -3.45 19.89 -1.88
C ASP A 18 -2.60 19.49 -0.67
N TYR A 19 -2.75 20.26 0.41
CA TYR A 19 -2.03 20.09 1.69
C TYR A 19 -0.51 20.27 1.61
N GLY A 20 0.04 21.13 0.70
CA GLY A 20 1.48 21.38 0.65
C GLY A 20 1.99 22.05 -0.63
N HIS A 21 3.29 21.85 -0.87
CA HIS A 21 4.02 22.39 -2.01
C HIS A 21 4.80 21.30 -2.74
N GLN A 22 4.77 21.35 -4.06
CA GLN A 22 5.59 20.51 -4.93
C GLN A 22 6.70 21.34 -5.56
N PHE A 23 7.93 20.83 -5.50
CA PHE A 23 9.11 21.40 -6.18
C PHE A 23 9.55 20.43 -7.26
N ARG A 24 9.56 20.88 -8.52
CA ARG A 24 10.13 20.13 -9.63
C ARG A 24 11.53 20.66 -9.89
N LEU A 25 12.52 19.80 -9.74
CA LEU A 25 13.93 20.17 -9.91
C LEU A 25 14.32 20.07 -11.39
N GLY A 26 15.25 20.93 -11.82
CA GLY A 26 15.77 20.91 -13.18
C GLY A 26 16.45 19.60 -13.58
N SER A 27 16.91 18.81 -12.62
CA SER A 27 17.48 17.47 -12.76
C SER A 27 16.43 16.35 -12.92
N GLY A 28 15.14 16.68 -12.78
CA GLY A 28 14.01 15.79 -13.01
C GLY A 28 13.41 15.13 -11.75
N GLU A 29 13.93 15.44 -10.57
CA GLU A 29 13.31 15.02 -9.32
C GLU A 29 12.10 15.89 -8.97
N VAL A 30 11.19 15.30 -8.19
CA VAL A 30 10.01 15.98 -7.65
C VAL A 30 10.02 15.85 -6.14
N VAL A 31 9.99 16.99 -5.45
CA VAL A 31 9.94 17.04 -3.98
C VAL A 31 8.60 17.60 -3.55
N ASN A 32 7.82 16.80 -2.83
CA ASN A 32 6.56 17.24 -2.22
C ASN A 32 6.82 17.53 -0.74
N VAL A 33 6.45 18.71 -0.30
CA VAL A 33 6.50 19.14 1.11
C VAL A 33 5.08 19.35 1.58
N TYR A 34 4.63 18.55 2.51
CA TYR A 34 3.27 18.60 3.04
C TYR A 34 3.19 19.49 4.29
N ASP A 35 2.02 20.05 4.56
CA ASP A 35 1.73 20.86 5.75
C ASP A 35 1.95 20.07 7.05
N SER A 36 1.87 18.74 6.97
CA SER A 36 2.25 17.81 8.05
C SER A 36 3.75 17.74 8.34
N ARG A 37 4.58 18.58 7.69
CA ARG A 37 6.05 18.56 7.69
C ARG A 37 6.70 17.32 7.10
N LYS A 38 5.92 16.44 6.48
CA LYS A 38 6.47 15.30 5.72
C LYS A 38 7.03 15.81 4.39
N VAL A 39 8.17 15.24 4.00
CA VAL A 39 8.80 15.50 2.70
C VAL A 39 8.87 14.19 1.93
N HIS A 40 8.47 14.21 0.68
CA HIS A 40 8.56 13.07 -0.22
C HIS A 40 9.38 13.45 -1.45
N VAL A 41 10.45 12.69 -1.72
CA VAL A 41 11.31 12.90 -2.88
C VAL A 41 11.11 11.77 -3.88
N ALA A 42 10.66 12.10 -5.09
CA ALA A 42 10.43 11.18 -6.19
C ALA A 42 11.31 11.56 -7.40
N GLY A 43 11.54 10.62 -8.30
CA GLY A 43 12.33 10.85 -9.54
C GLY A 43 13.41 9.79 -9.76
N LYS A 44 14.24 9.97 -10.79
CA LYS A 44 15.36 9.07 -11.09
C LYS A 44 16.37 9.08 -9.93
N GLY A 45 16.96 7.92 -9.63
CA GLY A 45 17.90 7.75 -8.51
C GLY A 45 19.24 8.48 -8.72
N THR A 46 19.23 9.81 -8.57
CA THR A 46 20.43 10.64 -8.63
C THR A 46 21.06 10.79 -7.23
N ALA A 47 22.31 11.19 -7.17
CA ALA A 47 22.99 11.52 -5.91
C ALA A 47 22.22 12.61 -5.13
N LEU A 48 21.69 13.61 -5.84
CA LEU A 48 20.90 14.69 -5.25
C LEU A 48 19.61 14.17 -4.57
N ARG A 49 18.95 13.17 -5.17
CA ARG A 49 17.78 12.55 -4.55
C ARG A 49 18.12 11.89 -3.22
N THR A 50 19.21 11.13 -3.17
CA THR A 50 19.66 10.46 -1.94
C THR A 50 19.99 11.49 -0.86
N GLU A 51 20.71 12.52 -1.21
CA GLU A 51 21.11 13.60 -0.31
C GLU A 51 19.90 14.38 0.24
N LEU A 52 18.91 14.69 -0.60
CA LEU A 52 17.67 15.35 -0.17
C LEU A 52 16.81 14.43 0.73
N ALA A 53 16.77 13.14 0.45
CA ALA A 53 16.05 12.17 1.26
C ALA A 53 16.68 12.02 2.64
N GLU A 54 18.01 12.02 2.75
CA GLU A 54 18.74 11.98 4.02
C GLU A 54 18.53 13.27 4.85
N LEU A 55 18.62 14.44 4.20
CA LEU A 55 18.46 15.74 4.86
C LEU A 55 17.08 15.98 5.45
N PHE A 56 16.04 15.51 4.75
CA PHE A 56 14.66 15.79 5.15
C PHE A 56 13.96 14.59 5.79
N GLY A 57 14.70 13.51 6.09
CA GLY A 57 14.16 12.31 6.74
C GLY A 57 13.10 11.59 5.90
N SER A 58 13.16 11.79 4.58
CA SER A 58 12.22 11.17 3.65
C SER A 58 12.70 9.78 3.26
N THR A 59 12.34 8.78 4.02
CA THR A 59 12.45 7.40 3.60
C THR A 59 11.25 7.02 2.73
N SER A 60 11.26 7.44 1.47
CA SER A 60 10.52 6.67 0.45
C SER A 60 11.50 5.68 -0.14
N PRO A 61 11.22 4.38 -0.17
CA PRO A 61 12.14 3.42 -0.76
C PRO A 61 12.40 3.81 -2.20
N ALA A 62 13.69 3.93 -2.52
CA ALA A 62 14.16 4.20 -3.88
C ALA A 62 13.67 3.07 -4.80
N ALA A 63 13.06 3.41 -5.92
CA ALA A 63 13.05 2.52 -7.06
C ALA A 63 14.52 2.28 -7.45
N GLY A 64 15.06 1.12 -7.08
CA GLY A 64 16.44 0.71 -7.40
C GLY A 64 17.34 0.53 -6.17
N SER A 65 16.91 -0.24 -5.18
CA SER A 65 17.80 -0.85 -4.19
C SER A 65 17.61 -2.36 -4.29
N ALA A 66 18.74 -3.08 -4.22
CA ALA A 66 18.82 -4.54 -4.30
C ALA A 66 17.67 -5.26 -3.60
N ALA A 67 17.16 -6.31 -4.22
CA ALA A 67 16.09 -7.18 -3.76
C ALA A 67 16.20 -7.55 -2.27
N THR A 68 15.72 -6.67 -1.43
CA THR A 68 15.27 -7.07 -0.10
C THR A 68 14.00 -7.87 -0.37
N ALA A 69 13.94 -9.10 0.08
CA ALA A 69 12.70 -9.89 0.07
C ALA A 69 11.59 -8.99 0.62
N GLY A 70 10.78 -8.42 -0.28
CA GLY A 70 9.89 -7.32 0.07
C GLY A 70 8.86 -7.80 1.05
N ASN A 71 8.76 -7.17 2.19
CA ASN A 71 7.73 -7.44 3.18
C ASN A 71 6.38 -7.00 2.62
N VAL A 72 5.48 -7.95 2.44
CA VAL A 72 4.12 -7.73 1.96
C VAL A 72 3.15 -7.92 3.10
N PHE A 73 2.49 -6.86 3.50
CA PHE A 73 1.46 -6.98 4.53
C PHE A 73 0.16 -7.53 3.92
N VAL A 74 -0.41 -8.53 4.56
CA VAL A 74 -1.70 -9.12 4.18
C VAL A 74 -2.75 -8.70 5.19
N VAL A 75 -3.68 -7.86 4.73
CA VAL A 75 -4.90 -7.51 5.47
C VAL A 75 -5.98 -8.50 5.07
N ASN A 76 -6.57 -9.19 6.04
CA ASN A 76 -7.61 -10.18 5.78
C ASN A 76 -8.73 -10.14 6.81
N GLY A 77 -9.89 -10.65 6.41
CA GLY A 77 -11.03 -10.91 7.27
C GLY A 77 -11.01 -12.34 7.84
N HIS A 78 -12.16 -13.01 7.78
CA HIS A 78 -12.36 -14.35 8.35
C HIS A 78 -12.10 -15.50 7.37
N ASP A 79 -12.04 -15.25 6.07
CA ASP A 79 -11.79 -16.29 5.08
C ASP A 79 -10.35 -16.80 5.18
N ALA A 80 -10.17 -17.83 6.01
CA ALA A 80 -8.87 -18.47 6.20
C ALA A 80 -8.37 -19.14 4.91
N GLY A 81 -9.26 -19.66 4.07
CA GLY A 81 -8.88 -20.32 2.83
C GLY A 81 -8.27 -19.34 1.83
N ALA A 82 -8.90 -18.19 1.63
CA ALA A 82 -8.38 -17.15 0.77
C ALA A 82 -7.08 -16.53 1.33
N LYS A 83 -7.00 -16.33 2.66
CA LYS A 83 -5.78 -15.87 3.34
C LYS A 83 -4.61 -16.83 3.11
N ASP A 84 -4.80 -18.13 3.37
CA ASP A 84 -3.76 -19.15 3.25
C ASP A 84 -3.29 -19.31 1.80
N ALA A 85 -4.21 -19.24 0.85
CA ALA A 85 -3.91 -19.26 -0.58
C ALA A 85 -3.06 -18.04 -1.00
N LEU A 86 -3.39 -16.84 -0.50
CA LEU A 86 -2.63 -15.62 -0.75
C LEU A 86 -1.22 -15.71 -0.15
N GLU A 87 -1.11 -16.17 1.10
CA GLU A 87 0.17 -16.38 1.75
C GLU A 87 1.05 -17.34 0.96
N ALA A 88 0.51 -18.50 0.57
CA ALA A 88 1.23 -19.50 -0.22
C ALA A 88 1.67 -18.96 -1.59
N MET A 89 0.86 -18.11 -2.22
CA MET A 89 1.16 -17.48 -3.50
C MET A 89 2.32 -16.49 -3.36
N LEU A 90 2.27 -15.60 -2.37
CA LEU A 90 3.32 -14.61 -2.11
C LEU A 90 4.66 -15.29 -1.78
N ARG A 91 4.63 -16.35 -0.95
CA ARG A 91 5.85 -17.13 -0.62
C ARG A 91 6.44 -17.82 -1.84
N ARG A 92 5.63 -18.36 -2.76
CA ARG A 92 6.12 -18.93 -4.02
C ARG A 92 6.83 -17.90 -4.90
N TRP A 93 6.44 -16.63 -4.81
CA TRP A 93 7.11 -15.54 -5.52
C TRP A 93 8.37 -15.02 -4.79
N GLY A 94 8.80 -15.70 -3.71
CA GLY A 94 9.98 -15.30 -2.94
C GLY A 94 9.74 -14.09 -2.03
N LEU A 95 8.48 -13.71 -1.78
CA LEU A 95 8.11 -12.59 -0.93
C LEU A 95 7.90 -13.04 0.52
N ASN A 96 7.96 -12.08 1.44
CA ASN A 96 7.74 -12.30 2.86
C ASN A 96 6.37 -11.73 3.27
N PRO A 97 5.29 -12.53 3.30
CA PRO A 97 3.98 -12.09 3.78
C PRO A 97 4.01 -11.89 5.30
N ILE A 98 3.54 -10.73 5.74
CA ILE A 98 3.31 -10.39 7.16
C ILE A 98 1.81 -10.39 7.38
N ILE A 99 1.34 -11.32 8.20
CA ILE A 99 -0.08 -11.44 8.56
C ILE A 99 -0.21 -11.07 10.03
N LEU A 100 -1.11 -10.13 10.32
CA LEU A 100 -1.39 -9.74 11.70
C LEU A 100 -2.27 -10.82 12.34
N ASP A 101 -1.65 -11.73 13.08
CA ASP A 101 -2.38 -12.73 13.82
C ASP A 101 -3.16 -12.06 14.97
N GLN A 102 -4.47 -12.30 15.04
CA GLN A 102 -5.34 -11.72 16.07
C GLN A 102 -5.06 -12.30 17.46
N GLU A 103 -4.24 -13.34 17.56
CA GLU A 103 -3.86 -13.95 18.84
C GLU A 103 -2.72 -13.20 19.53
N ALA A 104 -3.00 -12.79 20.76
CA ALA A 104 -2.17 -11.91 21.58
C ALA A 104 -0.98 -12.63 22.24
N ALA A 105 0.03 -13.03 21.48
CA ALA A 105 1.20 -13.73 22.06
C ALA A 105 2.37 -12.82 22.52
N SER A 106 2.31 -11.48 22.32
CA SER A 106 3.47 -10.59 22.53
C SER A 106 3.30 -9.47 23.56
N GLY A 107 2.17 -9.45 24.32
CA GLY A 107 1.91 -8.36 25.28
C GLY A 107 1.65 -6.97 24.67
N LEU A 108 1.77 -6.84 23.36
CA LEU A 108 1.45 -5.61 22.62
C LEU A 108 -0.04 -5.58 22.26
N THR A 109 -0.62 -4.40 22.25
CA THR A 109 -1.97 -4.20 21.70
C THR A 109 -1.97 -4.47 20.19
N LEU A 110 -3.15 -4.76 19.63
CA LEU A 110 -3.30 -4.94 18.18
C LEU A 110 -2.83 -3.71 17.40
N ILE A 111 -3.05 -2.52 17.94
CA ILE A 111 -2.63 -1.25 17.32
C ILE A 111 -1.09 -1.14 17.31
N GLU A 112 -0.41 -1.44 18.41
CA GLU A 112 1.06 -1.40 18.47
C GLU A 112 1.70 -2.44 17.54
N LYS A 113 1.10 -3.62 17.41
CA LYS A 113 1.52 -4.63 16.42
C LYS A 113 1.36 -4.12 15.00
N LEU A 114 0.20 -3.51 14.71
CA LEU A 114 -0.09 -2.94 13.41
C LEU A 114 0.91 -1.82 13.07
N ASP A 115 1.18 -0.89 13.99
CA ASP A 115 2.13 0.21 13.78
C ASP A 115 3.53 -0.30 13.46
N LYS A 116 4.00 -1.32 14.17
CA LYS A 116 5.29 -1.96 13.90
C LYS A 116 5.30 -2.65 12.53
N SER A 117 4.29 -3.45 12.23
CA SER A 117 4.20 -4.18 10.97
C SER A 117 4.06 -3.25 9.77
N VAL A 118 3.31 -2.14 9.92
CA VAL A 118 3.18 -1.09 8.91
C VAL A 118 4.51 -0.38 8.65
N ALA A 119 5.37 -0.23 9.66
CA ALA A 119 6.70 0.38 9.49
C ALA A 119 7.61 -0.49 8.61
N ASP A 120 7.46 -1.81 8.68
CA ASP A 120 8.29 -2.79 7.98
C ASP A 120 7.73 -3.20 6.60
N ALA A 121 6.47 -2.86 6.30
CA ALA A 121 5.81 -3.22 5.05
C ALA A 121 6.26 -2.32 3.88
N SER A 122 6.55 -2.94 2.74
CA SER A 122 6.83 -2.25 1.47
C SER A 122 5.63 -2.25 0.53
N TYR A 123 4.68 -3.15 0.74
CA TYR A 123 3.44 -3.31 -0.03
C TYR A 123 2.34 -3.87 0.86
N ALA A 124 1.09 -3.57 0.54
CA ALA A 124 -0.06 -4.16 1.22
C ALA A 124 -1.00 -4.82 0.21
N VAL A 125 -1.42 -6.05 0.49
CA VAL A 125 -2.52 -6.72 -0.21
C VAL A 125 -3.69 -6.81 0.75
N VAL A 126 -4.80 -6.17 0.39
CA VAL A 126 -6.03 -6.16 1.19
C VAL A 126 -7.02 -7.13 0.59
N LEU A 127 -7.32 -8.18 1.35
CA LEU A 127 -8.29 -9.21 0.98
C LEU A 127 -9.66 -8.85 1.54
N MET A 128 -10.60 -8.52 0.65
CA MET A 128 -11.97 -8.17 1.00
C MET A 128 -12.92 -9.29 0.60
N THR A 129 -13.34 -10.07 1.56
CA THR A 129 -14.32 -11.16 1.45
C THR A 129 -15.65 -10.77 2.07
N GLY A 130 -16.72 -11.43 1.69
CA GLY A 130 -18.08 -11.12 2.16
C GLY A 130 -18.35 -11.62 3.59
N ASP A 131 -17.51 -11.25 4.54
CA ASP A 131 -17.56 -11.74 5.92
C ASP A 131 -18.77 -11.22 6.72
N ASP A 132 -19.21 -10.01 6.42
CA ASP A 132 -20.35 -9.35 7.06
C ASP A 132 -21.46 -9.08 6.04
N LEU A 133 -22.71 -8.98 6.52
CA LEU A 133 -23.84 -8.50 5.74
C LEU A 133 -24.28 -7.12 6.25
N ALA A 134 -24.49 -6.19 5.34
CA ALA A 134 -24.90 -4.84 5.68
C ALA A 134 -26.00 -4.30 4.77
N ARG A 135 -26.70 -3.28 5.25
CA ARG A 135 -27.68 -2.50 4.47
C ARG A 135 -27.74 -1.07 4.96
N ILE A 136 -28.26 -0.19 4.15
CA ILE A 136 -28.54 1.19 4.54
C ILE A 136 -29.70 1.17 5.56
N LYS A 137 -29.66 2.07 6.55
CA LYS A 137 -30.73 2.19 7.53
C LYS A 137 -32.04 2.57 6.84
N GLY A 138 -33.04 1.74 7.03
CA GLY A 138 -34.37 1.92 6.40
C GLY A 138 -34.66 0.95 5.26
N ASP A 139 -33.65 0.29 4.73
CA ASP A 139 -33.83 -0.77 3.74
C ASP A 139 -34.38 -2.06 4.37
N THR A 140 -34.87 -2.96 3.53
CA THR A 140 -35.33 -4.29 3.94
C THR A 140 -34.19 -5.29 4.01
N ASP A 141 -34.42 -6.46 4.64
CA ASP A 141 -33.41 -7.53 4.70
C ASP A 141 -33.09 -8.12 3.30
N ALA A 142 -33.97 -7.94 2.32
CA ALA A 142 -33.72 -8.31 0.93
C ALA A 142 -32.62 -7.45 0.27
N GLN A 143 -32.25 -6.34 0.88
CA GLN A 143 -31.21 -5.39 0.41
C GLN A 143 -29.88 -5.56 1.17
N LEU A 144 -29.71 -6.67 1.92
CA LEU A 144 -28.43 -7.01 2.51
C LEU A 144 -27.39 -7.28 1.44
N VAL A 145 -26.23 -6.66 1.57
CA VAL A 145 -25.08 -6.86 0.68
C VAL A 145 -23.88 -7.38 1.46
N PRO A 146 -23.09 -8.30 0.90
CA PRO A 146 -21.85 -8.73 1.49
C PRO A 146 -20.85 -7.56 1.56
N ARG A 147 -20.10 -7.46 2.63
CA ARG A 147 -19.00 -6.51 2.76
C ARG A 147 -17.87 -7.08 3.61
N ALA A 148 -16.69 -6.53 3.42
CA ALA A 148 -15.55 -6.82 4.27
C ALA A 148 -15.79 -6.31 5.69
N ARG A 149 -15.18 -6.97 6.67
CA ARG A 149 -15.22 -6.54 8.07
C ARG A 149 -14.69 -5.13 8.25
N GLN A 150 -15.23 -4.43 9.25
CA GLN A 150 -14.82 -3.06 9.59
C GLN A 150 -13.32 -2.94 9.89
N ASN A 151 -12.69 -3.98 10.48
CA ASN A 151 -11.26 -3.99 10.72
C ASN A 151 -10.45 -3.97 9.42
N VAL A 152 -10.86 -4.73 8.41
CA VAL A 152 -10.22 -4.75 7.08
C VAL A 152 -10.29 -3.37 6.43
N VAL A 153 -11.44 -2.71 6.51
CA VAL A 153 -11.63 -1.35 5.98
C VAL A 153 -10.76 -0.33 6.73
N ARG A 154 -10.68 -0.45 8.07
CA ARG A 154 -9.80 0.41 8.88
C ARG A 154 -8.34 0.22 8.51
N GLU A 155 -7.87 -1.01 8.38
CA GLU A 155 -6.50 -1.35 8.04
C GLU A 155 -6.16 -0.90 6.61
N LEU A 156 -7.06 -1.07 5.64
CA LEU A 156 -6.94 -0.48 4.32
C LEU A 156 -6.64 1.02 4.39
N GLY A 157 -7.41 1.78 5.20
CA GLY A 157 -7.20 3.22 5.38
C GLY A 157 -5.81 3.55 5.95
N ILE A 158 -5.33 2.77 6.92
CA ILE A 158 -4.00 2.94 7.51
C ILE A 158 -2.89 2.70 6.46
N PHE A 159 -2.96 1.58 5.72
CA PHE A 159 -1.97 1.26 4.70
C PHE A 159 -2.01 2.23 3.52
N LEU A 160 -3.19 2.65 3.11
CA LEU A 160 -3.35 3.67 2.06
C LEU A 160 -2.67 5.00 2.45
N GLY A 161 -2.85 5.44 3.70
CA GLY A 161 -2.23 6.65 4.23
C GLY A 161 -0.71 6.53 4.41
N ARG A 162 -0.21 5.33 4.65
CA ARG A 162 1.21 5.08 4.94
C ARG A 162 2.04 4.78 3.70
N LEU A 163 1.57 3.85 2.87
CA LEU A 163 2.29 3.35 1.69
C LEU A 163 1.91 4.13 0.42
N GLY A 164 0.71 4.70 0.38
CA GLY A 164 0.16 5.30 -0.81
C GLY A 164 -0.45 4.27 -1.77
N ARG A 165 -1.10 4.76 -2.82
CA ARG A 165 -1.92 3.95 -3.73
C ARG A 165 -1.11 2.98 -4.59
N ALA A 166 0.11 3.37 -4.98
CA ALA A 166 0.97 2.55 -5.85
C ALA A 166 1.54 1.31 -5.15
N GLN A 167 1.52 1.27 -3.82
CA GLN A 167 2.04 0.18 -2.99
C GLN A 167 0.92 -0.62 -2.33
N LEU A 168 -0.27 -0.64 -2.96
CA LEU A 168 -1.44 -1.31 -2.41
C LEU A 168 -2.29 -1.93 -3.52
N ALA A 169 -2.73 -3.19 -3.32
CA ALA A 169 -3.72 -3.85 -4.14
C ALA A 169 -4.88 -4.36 -3.27
N ILE A 170 -6.10 -4.28 -3.81
CA ILE A 170 -7.31 -4.82 -3.19
C ILE A 170 -7.74 -6.04 -4.00
N LEU A 171 -7.57 -7.23 -3.41
CA LEU A 171 -8.22 -8.46 -3.87
C LEU A 171 -9.59 -8.54 -3.23
N TYR A 172 -10.65 -8.62 -4.03
CA TYR A 172 -11.99 -8.66 -3.47
C TYR A 172 -12.88 -9.71 -4.14
N GLU A 173 -13.70 -10.34 -3.33
CA GLU A 173 -14.73 -11.25 -3.79
C GLU A 173 -15.82 -10.46 -4.55
N ARG A 174 -16.20 -10.93 -5.73
CA ARG A 174 -17.21 -10.26 -6.55
C ARG A 174 -18.55 -10.20 -5.82
N GLY A 175 -19.16 -9.02 -5.80
CA GLY A 175 -20.42 -8.77 -5.08
C GLY A 175 -20.22 -8.16 -3.68
N VAL A 176 -19.00 -8.12 -3.17
CA VAL A 176 -18.68 -7.42 -1.92
C VAL A 176 -18.76 -5.91 -2.13
N GLU A 177 -19.43 -5.20 -1.23
CA GLU A 177 -19.47 -3.75 -1.20
C GLU A 177 -18.07 -3.19 -0.89
N LEU A 178 -17.58 -2.30 -1.75
CA LEU A 178 -16.29 -1.66 -1.61
C LEU A 178 -16.45 -0.21 -1.15
N PRO A 179 -15.47 0.36 -0.43
CA PRO A 179 -15.43 1.79 -0.14
C PRO A 179 -15.43 2.62 -1.44
N SER A 180 -16.34 3.60 -1.55
CA SER A 180 -16.60 4.35 -2.79
C SER A 180 -15.50 5.34 -3.18
N ASP A 181 -14.73 5.84 -2.22
CA ASP A 181 -13.87 7.01 -2.42
C ASP A 181 -12.37 6.68 -2.58
N ILE A 182 -12.06 5.41 -2.86
CA ILE A 182 -10.68 4.97 -3.05
C ILE A 182 -10.39 4.81 -4.55
N HIS A 183 -9.84 5.87 -5.17
CA HIS A 183 -9.44 5.85 -6.57
C HIS A 183 -7.93 5.69 -6.72
N GLY A 184 -7.51 5.02 -7.82
CA GLY A 184 -6.09 4.86 -8.17
C GLY A 184 -5.34 3.77 -7.39
N VAL A 185 -6.06 2.84 -6.80
CA VAL A 185 -5.56 1.58 -6.24
C VAL A 185 -5.85 0.47 -7.24
N GLU A 186 -5.04 -0.58 -7.27
CA GLU A 186 -5.30 -1.76 -8.08
C GLU A 186 -6.44 -2.60 -7.47
N TYR A 187 -7.55 -2.74 -8.22
CA TYR A 187 -8.72 -3.53 -7.82
C TYR A 187 -8.76 -4.84 -8.59
N LEU A 188 -8.66 -5.96 -7.89
CA LEU A 188 -8.57 -7.30 -8.45
C LEU A 188 -9.77 -8.17 -8.02
N PRO A 189 -10.89 -8.16 -8.77
CA PRO A 189 -12.07 -8.96 -8.44
C PRO A 189 -11.85 -10.45 -8.76
N PHE A 190 -12.11 -11.32 -7.79
CA PHE A 190 -12.16 -12.76 -7.99
C PHE A 190 -13.60 -13.30 -7.73
N GLU A 191 -13.94 -14.46 -8.30
CA GLU A 191 -15.27 -15.05 -8.12
C GLU A 191 -15.28 -16.20 -7.11
N LYS A 192 -14.31 -17.11 -7.21
CA LYS A 192 -14.24 -18.31 -6.37
C LYS A 192 -12.91 -18.46 -5.66
N LYS A 193 -11.83 -18.13 -6.36
CA LYS A 193 -10.47 -18.34 -5.85
C LYS A 193 -9.60 -17.15 -6.19
N ILE A 194 -8.78 -16.76 -5.25
CA ILE A 194 -7.87 -15.62 -5.42
C ILE A 194 -6.83 -15.86 -6.51
N GLU A 195 -6.49 -17.12 -6.80
CA GLU A 195 -5.54 -17.50 -7.85
C GLU A 195 -6.00 -17.09 -9.25
N GLU A 196 -7.30 -16.81 -9.44
CA GLU A 196 -7.83 -16.21 -10.68
C GLU A 196 -7.13 -14.88 -11.00
N LYS A 197 -6.59 -14.20 -9.98
CA LYS A 197 -5.94 -12.87 -10.08
C LYS A 197 -4.44 -12.90 -9.84
N LYS A 198 -3.83 -14.10 -9.83
CA LYS A 198 -2.41 -14.25 -9.55
C LYS A 198 -1.51 -13.43 -10.49
N LEU A 199 -1.80 -13.45 -11.80
CA LEU A 199 -0.98 -12.75 -12.79
C LEU A 199 -1.14 -11.23 -12.70
N GLU A 200 -2.37 -10.74 -12.50
CA GLU A 200 -2.64 -9.32 -12.33
C GLU A 200 -1.99 -8.79 -11.05
N LEU A 201 -2.08 -9.52 -9.93
CA LEU A 201 -1.41 -9.15 -8.69
C LEU A 201 0.11 -9.14 -8.85
N ALA A 202 0.69 -10.17 -9.48
CA ALA A 202 2.12 -10.23 -9.74
C ALA A 202 2.61 -9.04 -10.58
N LYS A 203 1.84 -8.64 -11.61
CA LYS A 203 2.14 -7.47 -12.44
C LYS A 203 2.05 -6.16 -11.62
N ALA A 204 1.00 -6.00 -10.80
CA ALA A 204 0.86 -4.83 -9.94
C ALA A 204 2.05 -4.69 -8.99
N MET A 205 2.48 -5.79 -8.38
CA MET A 205 3.62 -5.81 -7.48
C MET A 205 4.95 -5.58 -8.23
N ALA A 206 5.13 -6.16 -9.43
CA ALA A 206 6.31 -5.89 -10.26
C ALA A 206 6.40 -4.41 -10.66
N ASN A 207 5.27 -3.77 -10.99
CA ASN A 207 5.20 -2.33 -11.25
C ASN A 207 5.53 -1.49 -10.00
N ALA A 208 5.27 -2.02 -8.83
CA ALA A 208 5.62 -1.44 -7.53
C ALA A 208 7.09 -1.66 -7.14
N GLY A 209 7.88 -2.37 -7.96
CA GLY A 209 9.31 -2.56 -7.78
C GLY A 209 9.73 -3.91 -7.18
N PHE A 210 8.81 -4.87 -7.09
CA PHE A 210 9.14 -6.22 -6.63
C PHE A 210 9.72 -7.07 -7.76
N ASP A 211 10.74 -7.84 -7.44
CA ASP A 211 11.36 -8.77 -8.40
C ASP A 211 10.56 -10.09 -8.42
N ILE A 212 9.58 -10.17 -9.32
CA ILE A 212 8.74 -11.34 -9.51
C ILE A 212 8.93 -11.86 -10.94
N ASP A 213 9.36 -13.10 -11.07
CA ASP A 213 9.43 -13.75 -12.39
C ASP A 213 8.01 -14.09 -12.90
N LEU A 214 7.48 -13.23 -13.73
CA LEU A 214 6.12 -13.39 -14.29
C LEU A 214 5.97 -14.66 -15.17
N LYS A 215 7.05 -15.34 -15.52
CA LYS A 215 6.99 -16.61 -16.27
C LYS A 215 6.68 -17.80 -15.36
N THR A 216 6.92 -17.67 -14.08
CA THR A 216 6.68 -18.71 -13.07
C THR A 216 5.40 -18.53 -12.27
N VAL A 217 4.67 -17.46 -12.52
CA VAL A 217 3.38 -17.08 -11.88
C VAL A 217 2.24 -17.96 -12.37
#